data_0e861aa7c10ad05af358f85036ac7788
#
_entry.id   0e861aa7c10ad05af358f85036ac7788
#
_cell.length_a   1.000
_cell.length_b   1.000
_cell.length_c   1.000
_cell.angle_alpha   90.00
_cell.angle_beta   90.00
_cell.angle_gamma   90.00
#
_symmetry.space_group_name_H-M   'P 1'
#
loop_
_entity.id
_entity.type
_entity.pdbx_description
1 polymer ?
#
loop_
_entity_poly.entity_id
_entity_poly.type
_entity_poly.pdbx_seq_one_letter_code
_entity_poly.pdbx_strand_id
1 'polypeptide(L)'
;MGRSGGSSGGGGRSSGGGHSSGGFSGGHSSGGFSGGGRSSGGSFGGGGRTGGFSGGNPGPRRDPGPDRRPPRPIGPIWGRPYYGPGPEPHHRFGIWRTILIIIIVMMVLSILFSFAGSRNEYSSVTKNTTERTALEGVVSKTDWYEDNIGWISSKSTLISGLEEFYKETGVQPYILFVEYSSDLWNGNTLNSTAADEYLEEVYAEKFTDEGHFIFAYFQCANDSKAEMEGEFRYLMGYSVDTIMDSEAISILWGYFEINYYDTSLSIEEMISNTFEQTAESIMSSPTNGWDVLKVILIIVAIIIIVVIIYKMVKNKQKRDKEKEEYTKDILDKPLETFGTDTSELEKKYEDK
;
A
#
# COMPACT_ATOMS: atom_id res chain seq x y z
N MET A 1 20.12 66.10 53.78
CA MET A 1 19.03 65.31 54.40
C MET A 1 18.20 64.81 53.25
N GLY A 2 18.22 63.64 52.80
CA GLY A 2 17.91 62.46 53.49
C GLY A 2 16.83 61.73 52.71
N ARG A 3 17.14 60.49 52.27
CA ARG A 3 16.36 59.28 52.11
C ARG A 3 15.55 59.10 50.84
N SER A 4 15.88 58.02 50.16
CA SER A 4 15.61 56.57 50.23
C SER A 4 14.48 56.25 49.30
N GLY A 5 14.71 55.46 48.24
CA GLY A 5 14.78 54.06 48.34
C GLY A 5 13.44 53.48 47.84
N GLY A 6 13.39 52.97 46.66
CA GLY A 6 12.23 52.27 46.13
C GLY A 6 12.65 51.49 44.92
N SER A 7 13.25 50.29 45.14
CA SER A 7 13.43 49.25 44.16
C SER A 7 12.09 48.61 43.88
N SER A 8 11.58 48.77 42.68
CA SER A 8 10.52 47.87 42.18
C SER A 8 11.05 47.21 40.92
N GLY A 9 11.42 45.96 41.06
CA GLY A 9 11.78 45.09 39.98
C GLY A 9 10.58 44.85 39.06
N GLY A 10 10.66 45.43 37.88
CA GLY A 10 9.82 45.08 36.75
C GLY A 10 10.43 43.86 36.07
N GLY A 11 9.85 42.69 36.29
CA GLY A 11 10.18 41.52 35.53
C GLY A 11 9.75 41.73 34.07
N GLY A 12 10.70 42.05 33.22
CA GLY A 12 10.51 41.98 31.79
C GLY A 12 10.29 40.52 31.38
N ARG A 13 9.08 40.19 31.04
CA ARG A 13 8.84 39.00 30.26
C ARG A 13 9.32 39.32 28.85
N SER A 14 10.50 38.83 28.51
CA SER A 14 10.92 38.66 27.12
C SER A 14 10.08 37.54 26.53
N SER A 15 9.06 37.92 25.77
CA SER A 15 8.44 37.01 24.82
C SER A 15 9.44 36.81 23.67
N GLY A 16 10.43 35.97 23.89
CA GLY A 16 11.23 35.43 22.80
C GLY A 16 10.37 34.49 22.03
N GLY A 17 9.93 34.87 20.83
CA GLY A 17 9.44 33.95 19.84
C GLY A 17 10.60 32.99 19.55
N GLY A 18 10.50 31.78 20.10
CA GLY A 18 11.51 30.78 19.85
C GLY A 18 11.25 30.13 18.49
N HIS A 19 12.09 30.43 17.52
CA HIS A 19 12.20 29.57 16.35
C HIS A 19 12.89 28.27 16.81
N SER A 20 12.31 27.11 16.46
CA SER A 20 12.98 25.85 16.68
C SER A 20 13.77 25.48 15.42
N SER A 21 15.09 25.59 15.49
CA SER A 21 15.99 25.07 14.47
C SER A 21 16.29 23.60 14.79
N GLY A 22 15.95 22.70 13.89
CA GLY A 22 16.27 21.30 14.03
C GLY A 22 17.28 20.89 12.95
N GLY A 23 18.48 20.59 13.37
CA GLY A 23 19.42 19.85 12.53
C GLY A 23 19.29 18.37 12.82
N PHE A 24 19.46 17.52 11.83
CA PHE A 24 19.57 16.08 12.02
C PHE A 24 20.88 15.77 12.74
N SER A 25 20.89 15.89 14.06
CA SER A 25 21.90 15.30 14.92
C SER A 25 21.25 14.18 15.72
N GLY A 26 20.81 13.14 15.03
CA GLY A 26 20.40 11.90 15.68
C GLY A 26 21.65 11.32 16.32
N GLY A 27 21.68 11.27 17.66
CA GLY A 27 22.73 10.65 18.43
C GLY A 27 22.75 9.13 18.22
N HIS A 28 23.22 8.71 17.07
CA HIS A 28 23.78 7.40 16.82
C HIS A 28 25.12 7.64 16.13
N SER A 29 26.16 7.27 16.87
CA SER A 29 27.54 7.08 16.43
C SER A 29 27.82 7.52 14.99
N SER A 30 28.48 8.69 14.84
CA SER A 30 29.34 9.10 13.71
C SER A 30 29.06 8.43 12.36
N GLY A 31 27.88 8.62 11.84
CA GLY A 31 27.54 8.39 10.46
C GLY A 31 26.97 9.70 9.96
N GLY A 32 27.85 10.63 9.56
CA GLY A 32 27.39 11.78 8.81
C GLY A 32 26.64 11.26 7.59
N PHE A 33 25.54 11.91 7.23
CA PHE A 33 24.92 11.74 5.93
C PHE A 33 25.89 12.27 4.88
N SER A 34 27.06 11.61 4.79
CA SER A 34 28.00 11.83 3.71
C SER A 34 27.41 11.08 2.52
N GLY A 35 26.99 11.82 1.53
CA GLY A 35 26.37 11.33 0.33
C GLY A 35 27.11 10.15 -0.26
N GLY A 36 26.50 8.97 -0.14
CA GLY A 36 26.86 7.85 -0.99
C GLY A 36 26.33 8.19 -2.38
N GLY A 37 27.26 8.50 -3.29
CA GLY A 37 26.93 8.97 -4.62
C GLY A 37 25.83 8.17 -5.27
N ARG A 38 24.88 8.83 -5.91
CA ARG A 38 23.91 8.23 -6.84
C ARG A 38 24.70 7.62 -7.99
N SER A 39 25.16 6.39 -7.84
CA SER A 39 25.77 5.69 -8.96
C SER A 39 24.68 5.31 -9.96
N SER A 40 24.60 6.06 -11.04
CA SER A 40 23.86 5.68 -12.23
C SER A 40 24.54 4.45 -12.86
N GLY A 41 24.17 3.27 -12.40
CA GLY A 41 24.74 2.00 -12.78
C GLY A 41 23.80 1.19 -13.66
N GLY A 42 24.17 1.00 -14.92
CA GLY A 42 23.90 -0.23 -15.63
C GLY A 42 22.70 -0.28 -16.55
N SER A 43 22.90 0.19 -17.74
CA SER A 43 22.26 -0.27 -18.96
C SER A 43 22.33 -1.80 -19.08
N PHE A 44 21.23 -2.50 -18.88
CA PHE A 44 21.10 -3.90 -19.29
C PHE A 44 20.66 -3.95 -20.76
N GLY A 45 21.64 -4.24 -21.63
CA GLY A 45 21.41 -4.57 -23.02
C GLY A 45 20.58 -5.84 -23.16
N GLY A 46 19.36 -5.68 -23.67
CA GLY A 46 18.50 -6.78 -24.08
C GLY A 46 19.02 -7.42 -25.37
N GLY A 47 19.53 -8.66 -25.28
CA GLY A 47 19.87 -9.48 -26.43
C GLY A 47 18.61 -9.95 -27.15
N GLY A 48 18.33 -9.37 -28.32
CA GLY A 48 17.32 -9.86 -29.25
C GLY A 48 17.72 -11.22 -29.82
N ARG A 49 16.86 -12.22 -29.65
CA ARG A 49 16.89 -13.47 -30.45
C ARG A 49 15.83 -13.40 -31.51
N THR A 50 16.25 -13.10 -32.72
CA THR A 50 15.51 -13.31 -33.97
C THR A 50 15.54 -14.80 -34.29
N GLY A 51 14.42 -15.51 -34.12
CA GLY A 51 14.20 -16.84 -34.62
C GLY A 51 13.54 -16.77 -36.00
N GLY A 52 14.32 -17.08 -37.05
CA GLY A 52 13.81 -17.15 -38.41
C GLY A 52 12.93 -18.39 -38.62
N PHE A 53 11.76 -18.20 -39.22
CA PHE A 53 10.94 -19.28 -39.77
C PHE A 53 11.36 -19.56 -41.21
N SER A 54 11.99 -20.73 -41.38
CA SER A 54 12.25 -21.31 -42.66
C SER A 54 10.99 -21.99 -43.21
N GLY A 55 10.66 -21.69 -44.48
CA GLY A 55 9.51 -22.22 -45.16
C GLY A 55 9.59 -23.72 -45.46
N GLY A 56 8.49 -24.44 -45.26
CA GLY A 56 8.25 -25.82 -45.67
C GLY A 56 7.30 -25.87 -46.86
N ASN A 57 7.78 -26.45 -47.89
CA ASN A 57 7.24 -26.69 -49.23
C ASN A 57 5.95 -27.55 -49.22
N PRO A 58 4.94 -27.29 -50.09
CA PRO A 58 3.74 -28.12 -50.16
C PRO A 58 3.97 -29.38 -51.04
N GLY A 59 3.78 -30.56 -50.43
CA GLY A 59 3.78 -31.85 -51.15
C GLY A 59 2.46 -32.12 -51.89
N PRO A 60 2.47 -33.00 -52.92
CA PRO A 60 1.41 -33.11 -53.90
C PRO A 60 0.16 -33.87 -53.41
N ARG A 61 -0.99 -33.38 -53.92
CA ARG A 61 -2.33 -34.00 -53.76
C ARG A 61 -2.36 -35.40 -54.29
N ARG A 62 -2.93 -36.37 -53.52
CA ARG A 62 -3.34 -37.69 -53.98
C ARG A 62 -4.84 -37.66 -54.23
N ASP A 63 -5.23 -38.12 -55.44
CA ASP A 63 -6.60 -38.31 -55.87
C ASP A 63 -7.33 -39.43 -55.07
N PRO A 64 -8.66 -39.35 -54.85
CA PRO A 64 -9.44 -40.38 -54.23
C PRO A 64 -9.84 -41.47 -55.25
N GLY A 65 -9.38 -42.70 -55.02
CA GLY A 65 -9.82 -43.86 -55.76
C GLY A 65 -11.22 -44.36 -55.34
N PRO A 66 -11.97 -44.97 -56.24
CA PRO A 66 -13.35 -45.39 -55.98
C PRO A 66 -13.39 -46.73 -55.22
N ASP A 67 -13.76 -46.73 -53.94
CA ASP A 67 -14.06 -47.94 -53.17
C ASP A 67 -15.48 -48.41 -53.43
N ARG A 68 -15.59 -49.39 -54.31
CA ARG A 68 -16.79 -50.24 -54.48
C ARG A 68 -16.80 -51.32 -53.37
N ARG A 69 -17.68 -51.18 -52.38
CA ARG A 69 -18.07 -52.30 -51.49
C ARG A 69 -19.46 -52.82 -51.83
N PRO A 70 -19.65 -54.15 -51.88
CA PRO A 70 -20.94 -54.74 -52.19
C PRO A 70 -21.93 -54.54 -50.99
N PRO A 71 -23.27 -54.54 -51.27
CA PRO A 71 -24.30 -54.41 -50.25
C PRO A 71 -24.39 -55.66 -49.38
N ARG A 72 -24.43 -55.47 -48.06
CA ARG A 72 -24.67 -56.55 -47.10
C ARG A 72 -26.16 -56.84 -47.00
N PRO A 73 -26.57 -58.12 -46.85
CA PRO A 73 -27.97 -58.47 -46.74
C PRO A 73 -28.58 -58.08 -45.40
N ILE A 74 -29.85 -57.61 -45.48
CA ILE A 74 -30.67 -57.19 -44.36
C ILE A 74 -31.14 -58.45 -43.61
N GLY A 75 -30.63 -58.64 -42.38
CA GLY A 75 -31.13 -59.65 -41.44
C GLY A 75 -32.32 -59.09 -40.60
N PRO A 76 -33.20 -60.02 -40.14
CA PRO A 76 -34.48 -59.64 -39.54
C PRO A 76 -34.34 -58.86 -38.19
N ILE A 77 -35.11 -57.80 -38.09
CA ILE A 77 -35.24 -56.93 -36.93
C ILE A 77 -36.09 -57.64 -35.87
N TRP A 78 -35.47 -58.27 -34.89
CA TRP A 78 -36.09 -58.60 -33.62
C TRP A 78 -35.05 -58.42 -32.49
N GLY A 79 -34.94 -57.22 -31.96
CA GLY A 79 -34.15 -56.93 -30.77
C GLY A 79 -34.77 -55.72 -30.08
N ARG A 80 -35.44 -55.98 -28.96
CA ARG A 80 -35.94 -54.93 -28.06
C ARG A 80 -34.77 -53.98 -27.68
N PRO A 81 -34.94 -52.67 -27.65
CA PRO A 81 -33.93 -51.78 -27.08
C PRO A 81 -33.80 -52.08 -25.58
N TYR A 82 -32.65 -52.61 -25.20
CA TYR A 82 -32.22 -52.67 -23.80
C TYR A 82 -31.96 -51.24 -23.35
N TYR A 83 -32.88 -50.67 -22.57
CA TYR A 83 -32.61 -49.47 -21.80
C TYR A 83 -31.68 -49.87 -20.68
N GLY A 84 -30.36 -49.80 -20.92
CA GLY A 84 -29.38 -49.76 -19.86
C GLY A 84 -29.57 -48.48 -19.01
N PRO A 85 -29.28 -48.53 -17.72
CA PRO A 85 -29.33 -47.33 -16.88
C PRO A 85 -28.45 -46.25 -17.52
N GLY A 86 -29.08 -45.10 -17.83
CA GLY A 86 -28.37 -43.94 -18.40
C GLY A 86 -27.21 -43.53 -17.50
N PRO A 87 -26.16 -42.91 -18.07
CA PRO A 87 -25.03 -42.46 -17.28
C PRO A 87 -25.53 -41.53 -16.17
N GLU A 88 -25.25 -41.89 -14.92
CA GLU A 88 -25.55 -41.06 -13.75
C GLU A 88 -25.01 -39.65 -13.97
N PRO A 89 -25.75 -38.59 -13.64
CA PRO A 89 -25.26 -37.24 -13.72
C PRO A 89 -24.12 -37.08 -12.72
N HIS A 90 -22.90 -37.20 -13.22
CA HIS A 90 -21.71 -36.92 -12.42
C HIS A 90 -21.84 -35.51 -11.82
N HIS A 91 -21.93 -35.42 -10.52
CA HIS A 91 -22.01 -34.22 -9.74
C HIS A 91 -20.82 -33.27 -10.02
N ARG A 92 -20.86 -32.53 -11.12
CA ARG A 92 -19.94 -31.44 -11.42
C ARG A 92 -20.02 -30.29 -10.40
N PHE A 93 -21.03 -30.30 -9.53
CA PHE A 93 -21.22 -29.30 -8.48
C PHE A 93 -20.21 -29.36 -7.32
N GLY A 94 -19.51 -30.48 -7.11
CA GLY A 94 -18.51 -30.61 -6.06
C GLY A 94 -17.24 -29.80 -6.35
N ILE A 95 -16.80 -29.82 -7.60
CA ILE A 95 -15.55 -29.15 -8.04
C ILE A 95 -15.69 -27.63 -7.97
N TRP A 96 -16.81 -27.08 -8.41
CA TRP A 96 -17.07 -25.64 -8.35
C TRP A 96 -17.12 -25.09 -6.92
N ARG A 97 -17.56 -25.89 -5.94
CA ARG A 97 -17.56 -25.53 -4.53
C ARG A 97 -16.17 -25.51 -3.91
N THR A 98 -15.34 -26.48 -4.24
CA THR A 98 -13.94 -26.49 -3.81
C THR A 98 -13.16 -25.34 -4.43
N ILE A 99 -13.38 -25.05 -5.71
CA ILE A 99 -12.80 -23.89 -6.39
C ILE A 99 -13.23 -22.58 -5.71
N LEU A 100 -14.51 -22.41 -5.39
CA LEU A 100 -15.02 -21.21 -4.73
C LEU A 100 -14.43 -21.01 -3.32
N ILE A 101 -14.27 -22.09 -2.54
CA ILE A 101 -13.60 -22.06 -1.24
C ILE A 101 -12.13 -21.66 -1.39
N ILE A 102 -11.43 -22.23 -2.37
CA ILE A 102 -10.03 -21.90 -2.66
C ILE A 102 -9.91 -20.42 -3.06
N ILE A 103 -10.81 -19.90 -3.90
CA ILE A 103 -10.82 -18.49 -4.31
C ILE A 103 -11.03 -17.58 -3.09
N ILE A 104 -11.97 -17.91 -2.20
CA ILE A 104 -12.20 -17.12 -0.96
C ILE A 104 -10.98 -17.16 -0.06
N VAL A 105 -10.35 -18.33 0.13
CA VAL A 105 -9.13 -18.46 0.94
C VAL A 105 -7.98 -17.68 0.32
N MET A 106 -7.80 -17.75 -1.00
CA MET A 106 -6.78 -16.98 -1.73
C MET A 106 -7.05 -15.46 -1.63
N MET A 107 -8.31 -15.03 -1.69
CA MET A 107 -8.68 -13.62 -1.52
C MET A 107 -8.39 -13.13 -0.09
N VAL A 108 -8.72 -13.92 0.92
CA VAL A 108 -8.39 -13.62 2.33
C VAL A 108 -6.88 -13.61 2.56
N LEU A 109 -6.15 -14.56 1.99
CA LEU A 109 -4.69 -14.58 2.05
C LEU A 109 -4.07 -13.39 1.30
N SER A 110 -4.60 -12.98 0.15
CA SER A 110 -4.16 -11.78 -0.58
C SER A 110 -4.35 -10.52 0.27
N ILE A 111 -5.49 -10.39 0.93
CA ILE A 111 -5.76 -9.26 1.83
C ILE A 111 -4.78 -9.29 3.02
N LEU A 112 -4.57 -10.44 3.64
CA LEU A 112 -3.60 -10.59 4.73
C LEU A 112 -2.17 -10.31 4.27
N PHE A 113 -1.81 -10.73 3.05
CA PHE A 113 -0.50 -10.46 2.45
C PHE A 113 -0.32 -8.98 2.09
N SER A 114 -1.39 -8.29 1.65
CA SER A 114 -1.36 -6.83 1.42
C SER A 114 -1.16 -6.05 2.71
N PHE A 115 -1.68 -6.54 3.83
CA PHE A 115 -1.41 -5.96 5.16
C PHE A 115 -0.06 -6.39 5.75
N ALA A 116 0.51 -7.51 5.33
CA ALA A 116 1.79 -8.02 5.81
C ALA A 116 2.97 -7.65 4.90
N GLY A 117 2.69 -7.27 3.67
CA GLY A 117 3.67 -7.09 2.62
C GLY A 117 3.88 -5.64 2.23
N SER A 118 4.61 -4.91 3.05
CA SER A 118 5.60 -3.96 2.55
C SER A 118 6.58 -3.69 3.68
N ARG A 119 7.34 -4.70 4.01
CA ARG A 119 8.60 -4.49 4.73
C ARG A 119 9.69 -4.51 3.67
N ASN A 120 9.82 -3.41 2.95
CA ASN A 120 11.09 -3.07 2.36
C ASN A 120 12.05 -2.84 3.54
N GLU A 121 13.16 -3.51 3.55
CA GLU A 121 14.24 -3.41 4.57
C GLU A 121 14.95 -2.04 4.57
N TYR A 122 14.48 -1.09 3.80
CA TYR A 122 14.93 0.29 3.80
C TYR A 122 13.98 1.08 4.71
N SER A 123 14.56 1.61 5.79
CA SER A 123 13.99 2.60 6.71
C SER A 123 12.45 2.53 6.89
N SER A 124 12.00 1.93 7.98
CA SER A 124 10.57 1.94 8.29
C SER A 124 10.20 3.35 8.75
N VAL A 125 9.44 4.08 7.94
CA VAL A 125 8.90 5.38 8.35
C VAL A 125 8.15 5.22 9.67
N THR A 126 8.39 6.13 10.60
CA THR A 126 7.68 6.21 11.88
C THR A 126 6.17 6.29 11.63
N LYS A 127 5.38 5.50 12.35
CA LYS A 127 3.93 5.56 12.23
C LYS A 127 3.39 6.80 12.91
N ASN A 128 2.45 7.47 12.26
CA ASN A 128 1.70 8.55 12.88
C ASN A 128 0.85 8.02 14.05
N THR A 129 1.05 8.58 15.24
CA THR A 129 0.27 8.27 16.46
C THR A 129 -0.49 9.46 17.00
N THR A 130 -0.22 10.66 16.48
CA THR A 130 -0.79 11.94 16.91
C THR A 130 -1.85 12.40 15.91
N GLU A 131 -3.02 12.79 16.39
CA GLU A 131 -4.03 13.46 15.58
C GLU A 131 -3.71 14.96 15.50
N ARG A 132 -3.62 15.48 14.28
CA ARG A 132 -3.28 16.89 14.02
C ARG A 132 -4.41 17.58 13.29
N THR A 133 -4.54 18.88 13.53
CA THR A 133 -5.50 19.74 12.83
C THR A 133 -4.71 20.76 12.03
N ALA A 134 -5.05 20.92 10.75
CA ALA A 134 -4.38 21.87 9.88
C ALA A 134 -4.38 23.30 10.43
N LEU A 135 -3.31 24.05 10.16
CA LEU A 135 -3.24 25.47 10.48
C LEU A 135 -4.19 26.26 9.56
N GLU A 136 -5.01 27.11 10.14
CA GLU A 136 -5.92 27.95 9.37
C GLU A 136 -5.56 29.44 9.53
N GLY A 137 -5.43 30.14 8.40
CA GLY A 137 -5.29 31.58 8.36
C GLY A 137 -4.03 32.15 8.94
N VAL A 138 -2.97 31.36 9.16
CA VAL A 138 -1.68 31.82 9.69
C VAL A 138 -0.76 32.25 8.55
N VAL A 139 -0.77 31.54 7.43
CA VAL A 139 0.20 31.69 6.34
C VAL A 139 -0.20 32.78 5.36
N SER A 140 0.68 33.75 5.14
CA SER A 140 0.68 34.65 3.98
C SER A 140 1.51 34.01 2.87
N LYS A 141 0.87 33.49 1.83
CA LYS A 141 1.57 32.74 0.75
C LYS A 141 2.70 33.58 0.13
N THR A 142 3.87 32.95 0.02
CA THR A 142 5.08 33.50 -0.58
C THR A 142 5.54 32.58 -1.74
N ASP A 143 6.75 32.79 -2.24
CA ASP A 143 7.41 31.86 -3.14
C ASP A 143 7.63 30.51 -2.45
N TRP A 144 7.75 29.44 -3.24
CA TRP A 144 7.88 28.07 -2.74
C TRP A 144 9.33 27.62 -2.58
N TYR A 145 10.26 28.28 -3.26
CA TYR A 145 11.66 27.88 -3.23
C TYR A 145 12.58 29.00 -3.69
N GLU A 146 13.84 28.90 -3.30
CA GLU A 146 14.97 29.66 -3.82
C GLU A 146 16.12 28.69 -4.14
N ASP A 147 16.64 28.77 -5.34
CA ASP A 147 17.69 27.89 -5.84
C ASP A 147 18.90 28.72 -6.27
N ASN A 148 19.87 28.86 -5.35
CA ASN A 148 21.09 29.63 -5.59
C ASN A 148 22.19 28.81 -6.30
N ILE A 149 21.98 27.50 -6.47
CA ILE A 149 22.92 26.58 -7.13
C ILE A 149 22.46 26.13 -8.51
N GLY A 150 21.22 26.45 -8.91
CA GLY A 150 20.67 26.18 -10.25
C GLY A 150 20.36 24.71 -10.51
N TRP A 151 19.99 23.96 -9.47
CA TRP A 151 19.72 22.51 -9.59
C TRP A 151 18.27 22.18 -9.93
N ILE A 152 17.34 23.09 -9.71
CA ILE A 152 15.93 22.89 -10.00
C ILE A 152 15.64 23.12 -11.48
N SER A 153 15.27 22.06 -12.16
CA SER A 153 14.96 22.06 -13.60
C SER A 153 13.45 22.11 -13.87
N SER A 154 12.64 21.49 -13.02
CA SER A 154 11.16 21.42 -13.13
C SER A 154 10.47 22.02 -11.93
N LYS A 155 10.13 23.33 -12.06
CA LYS A 155 9.38 24.06 -11.02
C LYS A 155 8.04 23.42 -10.71
N SER A 156 7.29 23.02 -11.72
CA SER A 156 5.94 22.45 -11.53
C SER A 156 5.96 21.15 -10.76
N THR A 157 6.97 20.31 -11.00
CA THR A 157 7.14 19.06 -10.29
C THR A 157 7.44 19.29 -8.80
N LEU A 158 8.37 20.22 -8.51
CA LEU A 158 8.69 20.56 -7.14
C LEU A 158 7.47 21.12 -6.38
N ILE A 159 6.81 22.13 -6.99
CA ILE A 159 5.72 22.86 -6.36
C ILE A 159 4.50 21.95 -6.09
N SER A 160 4.23 20.96 -6.93
CA SER A 160 3.02 20.13 -6.75
C SER A 160 2.94 19.44 -5.39
N GLY A 161 4.02 18.83 -4.92
CA GLY A 161 4.02 18.20 -3.59
C GLY A 161 4.04 19.20 -2.44
N LEU A 162 4.69 20.36 -2.65
CA LEU A 162 4.68 21.44 -1.65
C LEU A 162 3.28 22.06 -1.49
N GLU A 163 2.54 22.24 -2.59
CA GLU A 163 1.16 22.70 -2.59
C GLU A 163 0.23 21.70 -1.90
N GLU A 164 0.40 20.40 -2.15
CA GLU A 164 -0.39 19.36 -1.48
C GLU A 164 -0.09 19.34 0.03
N PHE A 165 1.19 19.45 0.41
CA PHE A 165 1.57 19.58 1.82
C PHE A 165 0.88 20.78 2.48
N TYR A 166 0.94 21.95 1.84
CA TYR A 166 0.27 23.15 2.34
C TYR A 166 -1.25 22.97 2.47
N LYS A 167 -1.87 22.36 1.48
CA LYS A 167 -3.31 22.13 1.45
C LYS A 167 -3.77 21.25 2.60
N GLU A 168 -3.03 20.18 2.89
CA GLU A 168 -3.35 19.24 3.95
C GLU A 168 -3.01 19.79 5.35
N THR A 169 -1.89 20.49 5.49
CA THR A 169 -1.35 20.89 6.79
C THR A 169 -1.62 22.35 7.16
N GLY A 170 -1.84 23.20 6.16
CA GLY A 170 -1.87 24.66 6.33
C GLY A 170 -0.50 25.30 6.55
N VAL A 171 0.59 24.52 6.54
CA VAL A 171 1.98 24.99 6.66
C VAL A 171 2.58 25.15 5.28
N GLN A 172 3.18 26.29 4.95
CA GLN A 172 3.84 26.49 3.67
C GLN A 172 5.31 26.06 3.74
N PRO A 173 5.71 24.99 3.00
CA PRO A 173 7.11 24.65 2.86
C PRO A 173 7.83 25.65 1.97
N TYR A 174 9.09 25.91 2.29
CA TYR A 174 10.00 26.73 1.49
C TYR A 174 11.31 25.99 1.29
N ILE A 175 11.63 25.63 0.05
CA ILE A 175 12.84 24.89 -0.27
C ILE A 175 13.95 25.86 -0.60
N LEU A 176 15.09 25.75 0.10
CA LEU A 176 16.22 26.62 -0.06
C LEU A 176 17.48 25.84 -0.44
N PHE A 177 18.04 26.14 -1.60
CA PHE A 177 19.34 25.64 -1.99
C PHE A 177 20.40 26.71 -1.78
N VAL A 178 21.33 26.45 -0.86
CA VAL A 178 22.38 27.40 -0.45
C VAL A 178 23.70 27.01 -1.14
N GLU A 179 24.28 27.96 -1.87
CA GLU A 179 25.60 27.79 -2.49
C GLU A 179 26.69 27.65 -1.43
N TYR A 180 27.74 26.88 -1.74
CA TYR A 180 28.89 26.74 -0.85
C TYR A 180 29.49 28.07 -0.43
N SER A 181 29.70 28.23 0.87
CA SER A 181 30.44 29.37 1.45
C SER A 181 31.40 28.85 2.52
N SER A 182 32.64 29.39 2.48
CA SER A 182 33.64 29.11 3.55
C SER A 182 33.22 29.56 4.93
N ASP A 183 32.27 30.47 5.04
CA ASP A 183 31.75 30.96 6.33
C ASP A 183 30.78 29.97 6.99
N LEU A 184 30.13 29.14 6.14
CA LEU A 184 29.21 28.09 6.58
C LEU A 184 29.90 26.74 6.83
N TRP A 185 31.10 26.52 6.27
CA TRP A 185 31.76 25.23 6.32
C TRP A 185 33.16 25.30 6.99
N ASN A 186 33.42 24.35 7.86
CA ASN A 186 34.78 24.09 8.43
C ASN A 186 35.37 22.84 7.75
N GLY A 187 36.07 23.04 6.65
CA GLY A 187 36.49 21.92 5.78
C GLY A 187 35.28 21.20 5.19
N ASN A 188 35.07 19.93 5.55
CA ASN A 188 33.96 19.12 5.07
C ASN A 188 32.78 19.04 6.08
N THR A 189 32.79 19.85 7.13
CA THR A 189 31.74 19.82 8.15
C THR A 189 31.00 21.15 8.14
N LEU A 190 29.68 21.11 8.02
CA LEU A 190 28.84 22.29 8.12
C LEU A 190 28.92 22.87 9.55
N ASN A 191 29.13 24.16 9.67
CA ASN A 191 29.04 24.86 10.94
C ASN A 191 27.54 25.04 11.31
N SER A 192 27.06 24.18 12.20
CA SER A 192 25.64 24.16 12.58
C SER A 192 25.14 25.51 13.08
N THR A 193 25.94 26.22 13.89
CA THR A 193 25.54 27.52 14.43
C THR A 193 25.42 28.55 13.30
N ALA A 194 26.40 28.63 12.42
CA ALA A 194 26.36 29.59 11.30
C ALA A 194 25.20 29.25 10.32
N ALA A 195 24.92 27.97 10.11
CA ALA A 195 23.80 27.55 9.27
C ALA A 195 22.44 27.89 9.90
N ASP A 196 22.31 27.71 11.21
CA ASP A 196 21.07 28.05 11.94
C ASP A 196 20.85 29.57 11.93
N GLU A 197 21.89 30.38 12.21
CA GLU A 197 21.83 31.84 12.12
C GLU A 197 21.46 32.29 10.70
N TYR A 198 22.03 31.70 9.68
CA TYR A 198 21.69 31.99 8.30
C TYR A 198 20.21 31.70 7.99
N LEU A 199 19.67 30.57 8.46
CA LEU A 199 18.25 30.24 8.26
C LEU A 199 17.33 31.20 9.02
N GLU A 200 17.71 31.63 10.21
CA GLU A 200 16.96 32.64 10.99
C GLU A 200 16.92 33.98 10.25
N GLU A 201 18.03 34.44 9.66
CA GLU A 201 18.08 35.64 8.83
C GLU A 201 17.17 35.50 7.60
N VAL A 202 17.26 34.39 6.87
CA VAL A 202 16.39 34.11 5.72
C VAL A 202 14.92 34.08 6.13
N TYR A 203 14.59 33.49 7.27
CA TYR A 203 13.21 33.42 7.76
C TYR A 203 12.69 34.84 8.04
N ALA A 204 13.45 35.66 8.77
CA ALA A 204 13.07 37.02 9.11
C ALA A 204 12.96 37.95 7.89
N GLU A 205 13.77 37.71 6.84
CA GLU A 205 13.70 38.48 5.59
C GLU A 205 12.49 38.12 4.72
N LYS A 206 12.22 36.79 4.59
CA LYS A 206 11.24 36.28 3.61
C LYS A 206 9.81 36.25 4.16
N PHE A 207 9.64 36.02 5.48
CA PHE A 207 8.34 35.74 6.05
C PHE A 207 7.96 36.75 7.13
N THR A 208 6.68 37.11 7.17
CA THR A 208 6.12 38.01 8.16
C THR A 208 5.23 37.30 9.17
N ASP A 209 5.05 35.98 9.01
CA ASP A 209 4.24 35.12 9.85
C ASP A 209 5.02 33.90 10.31
N GLU A 210 4.42 33.09 11.18
CA GLU A 210 5.03 31.93 11.82
C GLU A 210 4.52 30.59 11.24
N GLY A 211 4.00 30.61 10.01
CA GLY A 211 3.40 29.43 9.35
C GLY A 211 4.27 28.75 8.28
N HIS A 212 5.54 29.16 8.17
CA HIS A 212 6.45 28.64 7.15
C HIS A 212 7.43 27.60 7.71
N PHE A 213 7.78 26.63 6.85
CA PHE A 213 8.76 25.58 7.12
C PHE A 213 9.86 25.62 6.06
N ILE A 214 11.04 26.14 6.43
CA ILE A 214 12.22 26.12 5.54
C ILE A 214 12.84 24.73 5.58
N PHE A 215 13.07 24.14 4.40
CA PHE A 215 13.87 22.93 4.22
C PHE A 215 15.03 23.27 3.30
N ALA A 216 16.23 23.34 3.86
CA ALA A 216 17.40 23.89 3.21
C ALA A 216 18.46 22.82 2.93
N TYR A 217 19.03 22.88 1.74
CA TYR A 217 20.21 22.15 1.35
C TYR A 217 21.44 23.07 1.33
N PHE A 218 22.46 22.77 2.11
CA PHE A 218 23.72 23.47 2.11
C PHE A 218 24.74 22.72 1.28
N GLN A 219 25.08 23.27 0.12
CA GLN A 219 26.06 22.69 -0.78
C GLN A 219 27.44 22.67 -0.14
N CYS A 220 28.18 21.53 -0.18
CA CYS A 220 29.57 21.46 0.25
C CYS A 220 30.54 21.81 -0.90
N ALA A 221 31.83 21.91 -0.58
CA ALA A 221 32.84 22.20 -1.58
C ALA A 221 32.93 21.08 -2.62
N ASN A 222 32.90 21.44 -3.92
CA ASN A 222 32.96 20.53 -5.07
C ASN A 222 31.78 19.55 -5.19
N ASP A 223 30.66 19.85 -4.54
CA ASP A 223 29.44 19.05 -4.64
C ASP A 223 28.82 19.09 -6.05
N SER A 224 28.10 18.06 -6.39
CA SER A 224 27.43 17.92 -7.67
C SER A 224 25.95 17.53 -7.49
N LYS A 225 25.13 17.93 -8.48
CA LYS A 225 23.72 17.53 -8.52
C LYS A 225 23.50 15.99 -8.44
N ALA A 226 24.46 15.20 -8.90
CA ALA A 226 24.37 13.75 -8.91
C ALA A 226 24.70 13.11 -7.56
N GLU A 227 25.57 13.75 -6.78
CA GLU A 227 26.11 13.21 -5.55
C GLU A 227 25.39 13.76 -4.32
N MET A 228 25.07 15.07 -4.31
CA MET A 228 24.40 15.75 -3.20
C MET A 228 25.06 15.44 -1.84
N GLU A 229 26.38 15.71 -1.76
CA GLU A 229 27.20 15.43 -0.57
C GLU A 229 27.04 16.49 0.54
N GLY A 230 26.25 17.53 0.30
CA GLY A 230 25.96 18.57 1.25
C GLY A 230 25.07 18.13 2.42
N GLU A 231 24.58 19.06 3.20
CA GLU A 231 23.78 18.79 4.39
C GLU A 231 22.40 19.43 4.31
N PHE A 232 21.35 18.67 4.65
CA PHE A 232 20.01 19.16 4.79
C PHE A 232 19.74 19.63 6.21
N ARG A 233 19.09 20.80 6.33
CA ARG A 233 18.63 21.37 7.60
C ARG A 233 17.24 21.95 7.43
N TYR A 234 16.56 22.21 8.55
CA TYR A 234 15.27 22.88 8.52
C TYR A 234 15.17 23.93 9.61
N LEU A 235 14.34 24.93 9.36
CA LEU A 235 13.88 25.91 10.33
C LEU A 235 12.38 26.06 10.18
N MET A 236 11.66 26.22 11.29
CA MET A 236 10.21 26.38 11.25
C MET A 236 9.75 27.52 12.16
N GLY A 237 8.69 28.20 11.74
CA GLY A 237 8.04 29.20 12.57
C GLY A 237 7.30 28.58 13.75
N TYR A 238 7.02 29.37 14.76
CA TYR A 238 6.43 28.88 16.02
C TYR A 238 5.07 28.17 15.84
N SER A 239 4.24 28.65 14.90
CA SER A 239 2.93 28.04 14.66
C SER A 239 3.04 26.66 14.00
N VAL A 240 4.12 26.41 13.28
CA VAL A 240 4.38 25.14 12.57
C VAL A 240 4.64 23.99 13.54
N ASP A 241 5.20 24.26 14.72
CA ASP A 241 5.55 23.26 15.75
C ASP A 241 4.33 22.41 16.17
N THR A 242 3.12 22.95 16.06
CA THR A 242 1.88 22.22 16.35
C THR A 242 1.55 21.14 15.33
N ILE A 243 2.08 21.26 14.12
CA ILE A 243 1.89 20.31 13.01
C ILE A 243 3.15 19.47 12.81
N MET A 244 4.30 20.12 12.76
CA MET A 244 5.61 19.51 12.54
C MET A 244 6.33 19.26 13.86
N ASP A 245 5.67 18.57 14.79
CA ASP A 245 6.26 18.11 16.04
C ASP A 245 7.38 17.07 15.78
N SER A 246 8.03 16.59 16.83
CA SER A 246 9.15 15.63 16.71
C SER A 246 8.78 14.33 15.99
N GLU A 247 7.52 13.87 16.10
CA GLU A 247 7.03 12.70 15.38
C GLU A 247 6.88 13.00 13.88
N ALA A 248 6.26 14.13 13.53
CA ALA A 248 6.10 14.56 12.14
C ALA A 248 7.46 14.80 11.45
N ILE A 249 8.42 15.40 12.16
CA ILE A 249 9.80 15.56 11.66
C ILE A 249 10.46 14.19 11.44
N SER A 250 10.26 13.21 12.33
CA SER A 250 10.77 11.86 12.13
C SER A 250 10.15 11.16 10.92
N ILE A 251 8.86 11.43 10.64
CA ILE A 251 8.16 10.93 9.46
C ILE A 251 8.72 11.60 8.20
N LEU A 252 8.92 12.92 8.21
CA LEU A 252 9.51 13.66 7.10
C LEU A 252 10.89 13.09 6.73
N TRP A 253 11.77 12.90 7.71
CA TRP A 253 13.08 12.32 7.46
C TRP A 253 13.02 10.88 6.97
N GLY A 254 12.06 10.09 7.45
CA GLY A 254 11.86 8.74 6.96
C GLY A 254 11.47 8.68 5.48
N TYR A 255 10.55 9.52 5.03
CA TYR A 255 10.19 9.63 3.60
C TYR A 255 11.32 10.26 2.79
N PHE A 256 12.00 11.26 3.35
CA PHE A 256 13.16 11.85 2.70
C PHE A 256 14.23 10.81 2.42
N GLU A 257 14.61 9.96 3.39
CA GLU A 257 15.59 8.91 3.23
C GLU A 257 15.20 7.92 2.13
N ILE A 258 13.94 7.47 2.11
CA ILE A 258 13.42 6.56 1.08
C ILE A 258 13.55 7.19 -0.31
N ASN A 259 13.08 8.44 -0.47
CA ASN A 259 13.10 9.13 -1.76
C ASN A 259 14.52 9.55 -2.18
N TYR A 260 15.39 9.85 -1.23
CA TYR A 260 16.78 10.19 -1.49
C TYR A 260 17.58 9.02 -2.08
N TYR A 261 17.35 7.80 -1.59
CA TYR A 261 18.00 6.60 -2.13
C TYR A 261 17.32 6.03 -3.39
N ASP A 262 16.16 6.52 -3.77
CA ASP A 262 15.57 6.17 -5.05
C ASP A 262 16.22 6.97 -6.19
N THR A 263 17.24 6.38 -6.79
CA THR A 263 18.00 7.00 -7.88
C THR A 263 17.21 7.20 -9.17
N SER A 264 15.99 6.72 -9.26
CA SER A 264 15.10 6.94 -10.41
C SER A 264 14.42 8.31 -10.36
N LEU A 265 14.38 8.95 -9.19
CA LEU A 265 13.75 10.24 -8.98
C LEU A 265 14.71 11.39 -9.32
N SER A 266 14.19 12.45 -9.93
CA SER A 266 14.86 13.75 -9.96
C SER A 266 14.85 14.40 -8.56
N ILE A 267 15.67 15.46 -8.37
CA ILE A 267 15.67 16.20 -7.09
C ILE A 267 14.29 16.77 -6.80
N GLU A 268 13.64 17.30 -7.81
CA GLU A 268 12.31 17.87 -7.72
C GLU A 268 11.25 16.84 -7.31
N GLU A 269 11.30 15.64 -7.92
CA GLU A 269 10.41 14.53 -7.55
C GLU A 269 10.71 14.01 -6.15
N MET A 270 11.98 13.88 -5.79
CA MET A 270 12.41 13.45 -4.47
C MET A 270 11.84 14.35 -3.37
N ILE A 271 11.99 15.69 -3.52
CA ILE A 271 11.48 16.65 -2.54
C ILE A 271 9.94 16.68 -2.57
N SER A 272 9.34 16.77 -3.76
CA SER A 272 7.88 16.78 -3.94
C SER A 272 7.22 15.57 -3.26
N ASN A 273 7.69 14.37 -3.58
CA ASN A 273 7.17 13.12 -3.01
C ASN A 273 7.37 13.06 -1.49
N THR A 274 8.49 13.58 -0.98
CA THR A 274 8.76 13.61 0.45
C THR A 274 7.72 14.44 1.19
N PHE A 275 7.43 15.63 0.70
CA PHE A 275 6.45 16.51 1.33
C PHE A 275 5.01 15.98 1.17
N GLU A 276 4.63 15.49 0.00
CA GLU A 276 3.31 14.90 -0.25
C GLU A 276 3.06 13.70 0.67
N GLN A 277 3.98 12.72 0.71
CA GLN A 277 3.86 11.53 1.54
C GLN A 277 3.88 11.87 3.03
N THR A 278 4.65 12.88 3.43
CA THR A 278 4.67 13.37 4.82
C THR A 278 3.31 13.94 5.20
N ALA A 279 2.73 14.82 4.38
CA ALA A 279 1.42 15.43 4.64
C ALA A 279 0.34 14.35 4.79
N GLU A 280 0.25 13.43 3.83
CA GLU A 280 -0.69 12.30 3.86
C GLU A 280 -0.53 11.48 5.15
N SER A 281 0.71 11.20 5.54
CA SER A 281 0.99 10.39 6.73
C SER A 281 0.63 11.12 8.03
N ILE A 282 1.09 12.36 8.24
CA ILE A 282 0.92 13.08 9.50
C ILE A 282 -0.51 13.59 9.71
N MET A 283 -1.26 13.84 8.64
CA MET A 283 -2.66 14.28 8.69
C MET A 283 -3.65 13.11 8.66
N SER A 284 -3.17 11.89 8.41
CA SER A 284 -4.01 10.70 8.52
C SER A 284 -4.42 10.45 9.96
N SER A 285 -5.65 9.97 10.16
CA SER A 285 -6.09 9.53 11.49
C SER A 285 -5.17 8.42 12.00
N PRO A 286 -4.69 8.51 13.24
CA PRO A 286 -3.81 7.48 13.79
C PRO A 286 -4.50 6.12 13.78
N THR A 287 -3.82 5.11 13.23
CA THR A 287 -4.35 3.73 13.22
C THR A 287 -4.38 3.20 14.64
N ASN A 288 -5.52 3.31 15.29
CA ASN A 288 -5.75 2.73 16.60
C ASN A 288 -5.73 1.19 16.50
N GLY A 289 -5.13 0.51 17.47
CA GLY A 289 -5.15 -0.95 17.56
C GLY A 289 -6.55 -1.55 17.47
N TRP A 290 -7.61 -0.77 17.77
CA TRP A 290 -9.01 -1.10 17.58
C TRP A 290 -9.40 -1.30 16.12
N ASP A 291 -8.82 -0.57 15.18
CA ASP A 291 -9.13 -0.71 13.76
C ASP A 291 -8.55 -2.00 13.19
N VAL A 292 -7.35 -2.36 13.62
CA VAL A 292 -6.76 -3.68 13.34
C VAL A 292 -7.62 -4.80 13.96
N LEU A 293 -8.10 -4.62 15.18
CA LEU A 293 -8.97 -5.59 15.84
C LEU A 293 -10.31 -5.74 15.11
N LYS A 294 -10.93 -4.66 14.63
CA LYS A 294 -12.16 -4.70 13.83
C LYS A 294 -11.95 -5.51 12.54
N VAL A 295 -10.85 -5.29 11.83
CA VAL A 295 -10.53 -6.05 10.60
C VAL A 295 -10.37 -7.55 10.93
N ILE A 296 -9.67 -7.89 11.99
CA ILE A 296 -9.53 -9.29 12.44
C ILE A 296 -10.90 -9.90 12.78
N LEU A 297 -11.77 -9.19 13.49
CA LEU A 297 -13.11 -9.66 13.82
C LEU A 297 -13.98 -9.90 12.57
N ILE A 298 -13.90 -9.03 11.58
CA ILE A 298 -14.60 -9.20 10.29
C ILE A 298 -14.11 -10.47 9.58
N ILE A 299 -12.81 -10.71 9.53
CA ILE A 299 -12.23 -11.92 8.94
C ILE A 299 -12.71 -13.17 9.65
N VAL A 300 -12.69 -13.18 10.99
CA VAL A 300 -13.18 -14.29 11.82
C VAL A 300 -14.67 -14.54 11.55
N ALA A 301 -15.49 -13.49 11.46
CA ALA A 301 -16.92 -13.61 11.17
C ALA A 301 -17.16 -14.26 9.77
N ILE A 302 -16.40 -13.85 8.76
CA ILE A 302 -16.47 -14.45 7.42
C ILE A 302 -16.10 -15.94 7.47
N ILE A 303 -15.04 -16.31 8.18
CA ILE A 303 -14.65 -17.72 8.34
C ILE A 303 -15.75 -18.54 9.00
N ILE A 304 -16.38 -18.01 10.06
CA ILE A 304 -17.49 -18.67 10.75
C ILE A 304 -18.67 -18.89 9.79
N ILE A 305 -19.04 -17.89 8.99
CA ILE A 305 -20.12 -18.00 7.98
C ILE A 305 -19.80 -19.10 6.96
N VAL A 306 -18.57 -19.15 6.45
CA VAL A 306 -18.13 -20.18 5.51
C VAL A 306 -18.23 -21.58 6.14
N VAL A 307 -17.82 -21.75 7.39
CA VAL A 307 -17.93 -23.03 8.13
C VAL A 307 -19.38 -23.45 8.33
N ILE A 308 -20.27 -22.51 8.66
CA ILE A 308 -21.71 -22.78 8.80
C ILE A 308 -22.30 -23.23 7.46
N ILE A 309 -22.03 -22.53 6.38
CA ILE A 309 -22.49 -22.89 5.03
C ILE A 309 -21.98 -24.28 4.65
N TYR A 310 -20.70 -24.57 4.90
CA TYR A 310 -20.10 -25.88 4.64
C TYR A 310 -20.82 -27.00 5.42
N LYS A 311 -21.07 -26.80 6.72
CA LYS A 311 -21.82 -27.78 7.56
C LYS A 311 -23.26 -27.96 7.07
N MET A 312 -23.97 -26.90 6.70
CA MET A 312 -25.33 -26.99 6.17
C MET A 312 -25.39 -27.80 4.88
N VAL A 313 -24.45 -27.56 3.97
CA VAL A 313 -24.34 -28.28 2.71
C VAL A 313 -24.01 -29.76 2.93
N LYS A 314 -23.07 -30.06 3.83
CA LYS A 314 -22.70 -31.45 4.17
C LYS A 314 -23.87 -32.21 4.80
N ASN A 315 -24.62 -31.55 5.68
CA ASN A 315 -25.81 -32.15 6.31
C ASN A 315 -26.95 -32.38 5.29
N LYS A 316 -27.10 -31.47 4.30
CA LYS A 316 -28.07 -31.66 3.21
C LYS A 316 -27.69 -32.88 2.37
N GLN A 317 -26.41 -33.04 1.99
CA GLN A 317 -25.95 -34.18 1.23
C GLN A 317 -26.14 -35.52 1.96
N LYS A 318 -25.95 -35.55 3.30
CA LYS A 318 -26.25 -36.77 4.08
C LYS A 318 -27.72 -37.15 4.02
N ARG A 319 -28.62 -36.16 4.23
CA ARG A 319 -30.08 -36.37 4.16
C ARG A 319 -30.55 -36.82 2.75
N ASP A 320 -29.94 -36.29 1.71
CA ASP A 320 -30.29 -36.64 0.34
C ASP A 320 -29.84 -38.09 0.04
N LYS A 321 -28.67 -38.53 0.52
CA LYS A 321 -28.20 -39.92 0.43
C LYS A 321 -29.09 -40.88 1.23
N GLU A 322 -29.45 -40.55 2.45
CA GLU A 322 -30.35 -41.36 3.28
C GLU A 322 -31.73 -41.55 2.60
N LYS A 323 -32.24 -40.51 1.93
CA LYS A 323 -33.49 -40.62 1.13
C LYS A 323 -33.32 -41.50 -0.08
N GLU A 324 -32.19 -41.41 -0.82
CA GLU A 324 -31.92 -42.26 -1.96
C GLU A 324 -31.79 -43.72 -1.54
N GLU A 325 -31.10 -44.02 -0.41
CA GLU A 325 -30.99 -45.38 0.13
C GLU A 325 -32.39 -45.93 0.56
N TYR A 326 -33.19 -45.09 1.25
CA TYR A 326 -34.53 -45.43 1.64
C TYR A 326 -35.44 -45.71 0.42
N THR A 327 -35.32 -44.89 -0.63
CA THR A 327 -36.09 -45.09 -1.87
C THR A 327 -35.67 -46.36 -2.59
N LYS A 328 -34.37 -46.68 -2.60
CA LYS A 328 -33.87 -47.95 -3.17
C LYS A 328 -34.37 -49.16 -2.38
N ASP A 329 -34.32 -49.09 -1.04
CA ASP A 329 -34.79 -50.19 -0.19
C ASP A 329 -36.30 -50.49 -0.37
N ILE A 330 -37.11 -49.43 -0.65
CA ILE A 330 -38.53 -49.58 -0.97
C ILE A 330 -38.73 -50.20 -2.35
N LEU A 331 -37.92 -49.79 -3.36
CA LEU A 331 -38.04 -50.28 -4.74
C LEU A 331 -37.53 -51.73 -4.90
N ASP A 332 -36.57 -52.15 -4.11
CA ASP A 332 -35.99 -53.49 -4.10
C ASP A 332 -36.83 -54.52 -3.31
N LYS A 333 -37.80 -54.06 -2.49
CA LYS A 333 -38.75 -54.98 -1.83
C LYS A 333 -39.74 -55.51 -2.83
N PRO A 334 -39.87 -56.85 -2.97
CA PRO A 334 -40.82 -57.45 -3.90
C PRO A 334 -42.25 -57.03 -3.53
N LEU A 335 -43.06 -56.71 -4.56
CA LEU A 335 -44.45 -56.23 -4.42
C LEU A 335 -45.34 -57.15 -3.56
N GLU A 336 -44.98 -58.41 -3.43
CA GLU A 336 -45.68 -59.43 -2.60
C GLU A 336 -45.63 -59.08 -1.11
N THR A 337 -44.64 -58.32 -0.65
CA THR A 337 -44.50 -57.92 0.75
C THR A 337 -45.50 -56.82 1.17
N PHE A 338 -46.06 -56.06 0.21
CA PHE A 338 -47.02 -54.99 0.46
C PHE A 338 -48.47 -55.51 0.46
N GLY A 339 -48.70 -56.77 0.08
CA GLY A 339 -50.06 -57.34 -0.03
C GLY A 339 -50.48 -58.24 1.16
N THR A 340 -49.61 -58.49 2.11
CA THR A 340 -49.88 -59.52 3.17
C THR A 340 -50.52 -58.92 4.44
N ASP A 341 -50.74 -57.63 4.49
CA ASP A 341 -51.30 -57.01 5.72
C ASP A 341 -52.76 -56.55 5.58
N THR A 342 -53.45 -57.04 4.53
CA THR A 342 -54.91 -56.84 4.38
C THR A 342 -55.72 -57.70 5.33
N SER A 343 -55.15 -58.75 5.92
CA SER A 343 -55.83 -59.65 6.86
C SER A 343 -56.28 -58.97 8.18
N GLU A 344 -55.59 -57.92 8.64
CA GLU A 344 -56.01 -57.13 9.80
C GLU A 344 -57.14 -56.16 9.43
N LEU A 345 -57.17 -55.64 8.20
CA LEU A 345 -58.25 -54.76 7.74
C LEU A 345 -59.55 -55.57 7.46
N GLU A 346 -59.43 -56.77 6.91
CA GLU A 346 -60.60 -57.68 6.72
C GLU A 346 -61.25 -58.07 8.06
N LYS A 347 -60.46 -58.42 9.08
CA LYS A 347 -61.00 -58.71 10.41
C LYS A 347 -61.75 -57.54 11.05
N LYS A 348 -61.40 -56.31 10.71
CA LYS A 348 -62.03 -55.11 11.29
C LYS A 348 -63.35 -54.76 10.61
N TYR A 349 -63.67 -55.35 9.46
CA TYR A 349 -64.90 -55.18 8.72
C TYR A 349 -65.87 -56.35 8.80
N GLU A 350 -65.41 -57.52 9.28
CA GLU A 350 -66.29 -58.71 9.55
C GLU A 350 -67.05 -58.63 10.87
N ASP A 351 -66.65 -57.77 11.84
CA ASP A 351 -67.26 -57.61 13.17
C ASP A 351 -68.29 -56.44 13.19
N LYS A 352 -69.16 -56.29 12.16
CA LYS A 352 -70.37 -55.41 12.23
C LYS A 352 -71.58 -56.09 11.67
#